data_b8b4ea9467d0b299716a2d5149178f1b
#
_entry.id   b8b4ea9467d0b299716a2d5149178f1b
#
_cell.length_a   1.000
_cell.length_b   1.000
_cell.length_c   1.000
_cell.angle_alpha   90.00
_cell.angle_beta   90.00
_cell.angle_gamma   90.00
#
_symmetry.space_group_name_H-M   'P 1'
#
loop_
_entity.id
_entity.type
_entity.pdbx_description
1 polymer ?
#
loop_
_entity_poly.entity_id
_entity_poly.type
_entity_poly.pdbx_seq_one_letter_code
_entity_poly.pdbx_strand_id
1 'polypeptide(L)'
;YMSSRTNQEKGNKMDFQFSNFRWITNEAEDKDRRALGLHIKERFDRVLNITNCHLHLPEINEIRNFIKDFCIKENAQFYNPKYKTGVMRNLIFKTNSKGEMMVIIIFACPPKVLQANLCMALKGVFPAIKSIFWGVNKKEDDDISNLKLHAFKGEGFLIEELNGIKFKVGAQSFFQVNTEVACKVISKMMEIAGFKAEHTVYDLYCGIGTFALNIAGKVSKVIGVEIAGSAITNAKESALLNEISNVKFHTGDASEMFTPDFTLENGKADFVIVDPPRAGLTKKLIAG
;
A
#
# COMPACT_ATOMS: atom_id res chain seq x y z
N TYR A 1 -12.41 4.68 22.29
CA TYR A 1 -13.61 4.57 21.42
C TYR A 1 -13.33 3.51 20.36
N MET A 2 -13.58 2.25 20.69
CA MET A 2 -13.62 1.17 19.70
C MET A 2 -15.09 0.69 19.67
N SER A 3 -15.90 1.28 18.77
CA SER A 3 -17.15 0.67 18.38
C SER A 3 -16.84 -0.59 17.55
N SER A 4 -17.70 -1.58 17.63
CA SER A 4 -17.62 -2.80 16.84
C SER A 4 -17.59 -2.45 15.33
N ARG A 5 -16.40 -2.38 14.76
CA ARG A 5 -16.26 -2.18 13.30
C ARG A 5 -16.71 -3.47 12.61
N THR A 6 -17.59 -3.33 11.65
CA THR A 6 -17.97 -4.40 10.73
C THR A 6 -16.73 -4.82 9.91
N ASN A 7 -16.75 -5.98 9.26
CA ASN A 7 -15.65 -6.40 8.38
C ASN A 7 -15.35 -5.38 7.26
N GLN A 8 -16.33 -4.56 6.88
CA GLN A 8 -16.22 -3.49 5.87
C GLN A 8 -15.42 -2.27 6.34
N GLU A 9 -15.28 -2.06 7.66
CA GLU A 9 -14.52 -0.94 8.23
C GLU A 9 -13.03 -1.25 8.45
N LYS A 10 -12.57 -2.47 8.15
CA LYS A 10 -11.19 -2.90 8.34
C LYS A 10 -10.30 -2.37 7.24
N GLY A 11 -9.08 -1.99 7.60
CA GLY A 11 -8.08 -1.56 6.64
C GLY A 11 -7.60 -2.72 5.76
N ASN A 12 -7.38 -2.45 4.49
CA ASN A 12 -6.88 -3.41 3.50
C ASN A 12 -5.34 -3.47 3.43
N LYS A 13 -4.63 -2.66 4.23
CA LYS A 13 -3.17 -2.68 4.36
C LYS A 13 -2.76 -2.54 5.82
N MET A 14 -1.85 -3.41 6.26
CA MET A 14 -1.19 -3.31 7.57
C MET A 14 0.31 -3.48 7.40
N ASP A 15 1.06 -2.64 8.10
CA ASP A 15 2.53 -2.65 8.12
C ASP A 15 3.00 -2.81 9.57
N PHE A 16 3.62 -3.95 9.86
CA PHE A 16 4.15 -4.28 11.17
C PHE A 16 5.67 -4.26 11.15
N GLN A 17 6.25 -3.81 12.27
CA GLN A 17 7.68 -3.68 12.44
C GLN A 17 8.21 -4.82 13.33
N PHE A 18 9.30 -5.44 12.89
CA PHE A 18 10.13 -6.26 13.77
C PHE A 18 11.09 -5.37 14.54
N SER A 19 11.18 -5.58 15.83
CA SER A 19 12.13 -4.83 16.68
C SER A 19 12.67 -5.69 17.80
N ASN A 20 13.93 -5.49 18.13
CA ASN A 20 14.53 -6.00 19.37
C ASN A 20 14.42 -5.01 20.55
N PHE A 21 13.63 -3.92 20.36
CA PHE A 21 13.31 -2.92 21.37
C PHE A 21 11.79 -2.90 21.62
N ARG A 22 11.31 -4.00 22.21
CA ARG A 22 9.91 -4.09 22.65
C ARG A 22 9.60 -2.99 23.65
N TRP A 23 8.47 -2.29 23.44
CA TRP A 23 7.91 -1.41 24.45
C TRP A 23 7.26 -2.25 25.56
N ILE A 24 7.63 -1.98 26.79
CA ILE A 24 7.12 -2.64 28.01
C ILE A 24 6.91 -1.58 29.08
N THR A 25 5.89 -1.80 29.90
CA THR A 25 5.55 -0.92 31.05
C THR A 25 6.32 -1.27 32.32
N ASN A 26 6.71 -2.53 32.45
CA ASN A 26 7.48 -3.01 33.59
C ASN A 26 8.70 -3.81 33.11
N GLU A 27 9.91 -3.27 33.33
CA GLU A 27 11.16 -3.85 32.85
C GLU A 27 11.58 -5.14 33.58
N ALA A 28 10.99 -5.44 34.73
CA ALA A 28 11.37 -6.60 35.53
C ALA A 28 10.75 -7.93 35.05
N GLU A 29 9.68 -7.88 34.26
CA GLU A 29 8.85 -9.04 33.97
C GLU A 29 9.16 -9.77 32.67
N ASP A 30 9.84 -9.15 31.70
CA ASP A 30 10.05 -9.78 30.40
C ASP A 30 11.46 -9.59 29.86
N LYS A 31 12.19 -10.69 29.75
CA LYS A 31 13.56 -10.72 29.22
C LYS A 31 13.63 -10.70 27.70
N ASP A 32 12.56 -11.15 26.99
CA ASP A 32 12.53 -11.16 25.54
C ASP A 32 12.10 -9.78 24.99
N ARG A 33 13.06 -9.08 24.43
CA ARG A 33 12.86 -7.75 23.84
C ARG A 33 12.41 -7.78 22.39
N ARG A 34 12.19 -8.97 21.80
CA ARG A 34 11.71 -9.10 20.41
C ARG A 34 10.23 -8.79 20.32
N ALA A 35 9.88 -7.91 19.42
CA ALA A 35 8.51 -7.49 19.14
C ALA A 35 8.20 -7.57 17.65
N LEU A 36 6.96 -7.91 17.32
CA LEU A 36 6.37 -7.70 16.01
C LEU A 36 5.04 -6.96 16.21
N GLY A 37 4.97 -5.72 15.72
CA GLY A 37 3.81 -4.88 15.96
C GLY A 37 3.94 -3.47 15.40
N LEU A 38 3.46 -2.47 16.12
CA LEU A 38 3.41 -1.08 15.68
C LEU A 38 4.34 -0.19 16.51
N HIS A 39 4.90 0.83 15.87
CA HIS A 39 5.66 1.85 16.58
C HIS A 39 4.80 2.60 17.61
N ILE A 40 5.38 2.91 18.74
CA ILE A 40 4.79 3.84 19.69
C ILE A 40 4.91 5.27 19.13
N LYS A 41 3.82 6.02 19.24
CA LYS A 41 3.80 7.42 18.82
C LYS A 41 4.97 8.19 19.46
N GLU A 42 5.69 8.96 18.66
CA GLU A 42 6.85 9.76 19.06
C GLU A 42 8.08 8.94 19.56
N ARG A 43 8.04 7.61 19.45
CA ARG A 43 9.12 6.71 19.86
C ARG A 43 9.44 5.73 18.73
N PHE A 44 10.17 6.20 17.71
CA PHE A 44 10.55 5.39 16.55
C PHE A 44 11.41 4.16 16.90
N ASP A 45 12.06 4.20 18.07
CA ASP A 45 12.93 3.13 18.58
C ASP A 45 12.16 2.00 19.28
N ARG A 46 10.86 2.19 19.59
CA ARG A 46 10.05 1.24 20.36
C ARG A 46 8.89 0.69 19.57
N VAL A 47 8.70 -0.61 19.69
CA VAL A 47 7.58 -1.34 19.04
C VAL A 47 6.71 -1.99 20.12
N LEU A 48 5.42 -1.68 20.08
CA LEU A 48 4.40 -2.40 20.83
C LEU A 48 4.21 -3.79 20.22
N ASN A 49 4.52 -4.83 20.99
CA ASN A 49 4.24 -6.18 20.53
C ASN A 49 2.74 -6.44 20.53
N ILE A 50 2.18 -6.76 19.36
CA ILE A 50 0.76 -6.97 19.18
C ILE A 50 0.52 -8.45 18.92
N THR A 51 -0.34 -9.08 19.72
CA THR A 51 -0.79 -10.46 19.52
C THR A 51 -2.16 -10.50 18.85
N ASN A 52 -2.99 -9.50 19.10
CA ASN A 52 -4.30 -9.35 18.48
C ASN A 52 -4.54 -7.90 18.07
N CYS A 53 -4.79 -7.67 16.78
CA CYS A 53 -5.14 -6.38 16.20
C CYS A 53 -6.53 -6.47 15.57
N HIS A 54 -7.38 -5.51 15.86
CA HIS A 54 -8.77 -5.46 15.39
C HIS A 54 -8.95 -4.56 14.15
N LEU A 55 -7.87 -3.97 13.63
CA LEU A 55 -7.90 -3.05 12.50
C LEU A 55 -7.89 -3.75 11.13
N HIS A 56 -7.82 -5.08 11.11
CA HIS A 56 -7.75 -5.90 9.90
C HIS A 56 -8.44 -7.26 10.09
N LEU A 57 -8.38 -8.12 9.07
CA LEU A 57 -8.94 -9.48 9.12
C LEU A 57 -8.28 -10.31 10.22
N PRO A 58 -9.05 -11.15 10.97
CA PRO A 58 -8.52 -11.97 12.07
C PRO A 58 -7.36 -12.89 11.65
N GLU A 59 -7.42 -13.43 10.45
CA GLU A 59 -6.43 -14.35 9.88
C GLU A 59 -5.02 -13.73 9.81
N ILE A 60 -4.93 -12.41 9.67
CA ILE A 60 -3.65 -11.70 9.70
C ILE A 60 -2.98 -11.84 11.07
N ASN A 61 -3.75 -11.92 12.17
CA ASN A 61 -3.18 -12.14 13.50
C ASN A 61 -2.49 -13.51 13.60
N GLU A 62 -3.13 -14.54 13.07
CA GLU A 62 -2.61 -15.90 13.06
C GLU A 62 -1.30 -15.97 12.25
N ILE A 63 -1.32 -15.43 11.04
CA ILE A 63 -0.15 -15.42 10.16
C ILE A 63 1.00 -14.60 10.77
N ARG A 64 0.70 -13.41 11.32
CA ARG A 64 1.71 -12.56 11.97
C ARG A 64 2.34 -13.27 13.18
N ASN A 65 1.52 -13.87 14.04
CA ASN A 65 2.01 -14.58 15.22
C ASN A 65 2.85 -15.79 14.81
N PHE A 66 2.39 -16.58 13.83
CA PHE A 66 3.16 -17.68 13.26
C PHE A 66 4.54 -17.21 12.74
N ILE A 67 4.57 -16.11 11.97
CA ILE A 67 5.84 -15.56 11.46
C ILE A 67 6.77 -15.16 12.60
N LYS A 68 6.23 -14.50 13.63
CA LYS A 68 7.01 -14.13 14.80
C LYS A 68 7.61 -15.35 15.51
N ASP A 69 6.79 -16.34 15.78
CA ASP A 69 7.20 -17.57 16.50
C ASP A 69 8.21 -18.37 15.66
N PHE A 70 7.99 -18.47 14.35
CA PHE A 70 8.96 -19.05 13.42
C PHE A 70 10.31 -18.34 13.51
N CYS A 71 10.34 -17.00 13.42
CA CYS A 71 11.57 -16.22 13.50
C CYS A 71 12.27 -16.37 14.87
N ILE A 72 11.50 -16.50 15.95
CA ILE A 72 12.05 -16.75 17.30
C ILE A 72 12.70 -18.14 17.35
N LYS A 73 12.04 -19.17 16.81
CA LYS A 73 12.54 -20.55 16.77
C LYS A 73 13.82 -20.68 15.95
N GLU A 74 13.89 -19.99 14.82
CA GLU A 74 15.07 -19.93 13.94
C GLU A 74 16.16 -18.97 14.49
N ASN A 75 15.98 -18.43 15.69
CA ASN A 75 16.88 -17.47 16.31
C ASN A 75 17.23 -16.26 15.42
N ALA A 76 16.25 -15.82 14.60
CA ALA A 76 16.41 -14.67 13.71
C ALA A 76 16.59 -13.37 14.50
N GLN A 77 17.51 -12.54 14.05
CA GLN A 77 17.75 -11.24 14.66
C GLN A 77 16.68 -10.24 14.18
N PHE A 78 15.90 -9.68 15.10
CA PHE A 78 14.97 -8.60 14.82
C PHE A 78 15.70 -7.27 14.67
N TYR A 79 15.20 -6.40 13.83
CA TYR A 79 15.85 -5.14 13.48
C TYR A 79 15.96 -4.21 14.69
N ASN A 80 17.10 -3.53 14.75
CA ASN A 80 17.34 -2.46 15.72
C ASN A 80 17.46 -1.14 14.96
N PRO A 81 16.46 -0.25 15.05
CA PRO A 81 16.48 1.00 14.28
C PRO A 81 17.56 1.98 14.76
N LYS A 82 17.94 1.92 16.03
CA LYS A 82 19.00 2.78 16.61
C LYS A 82 20.40 2.42 16.10
N TYR A 83 20.69 1.11 16.07
CA TYR A 83 22.02 0.62 15.66
C TYR A 83 22.05 0.10 14.22
N LYS A 84 20.91 0.12 13.52
CA LYS A 84 20.75 -0.35 12.13
C LYS A 84 21.26 -1.78 11.91
N THR A 85 21.01 -2.64 12.91
CA THR A 85 21.44 -4.05 12.93
C THR A 85 20.23 -4.99 12.98
N GLY A 86 20.43 -6.24 12.61
CA GLY A 86 19.37 -7.26 12.58
C GLY A 86 19.01 -7.66 11.14
N VAL A 87 18.10 -8.61 11.02
CA VAL A 87 17.72 -9.23 9.74
C VAL A 87 16.25 -8.96 9.42
N MET A 88 15.33 -9.28 10.34
CA MET A 88 13.88 -9.10 10.15
C MET A 88 13.50 -7.64 10.36
N ARG A 89 12.88 -6.99 9.36
CA ARG A 89 12.59 -5.55 9.42
C ARG A 89 11.09 -5.23 9.42
N ASN A 90 10.38 -5.48 8.31
CA ASN A 90 8.95 -5.20 8.19
C ASN A 90 8.16 -6.43 7.75
N LEU A 91 6.90 -6.47 8.13
CA LEU A 91 5.92 -7.42 7.66
C LEU A 91 4.68 -6.66 7.21
N ILE A 92 4.40 -6.71 5.90
CA ILE A 92 3.30 -5.96 5.31
C ILE A 92 2.26 -6.95 4.81
N PHE A 93 1.00 -6.67 5.14
CA PHE A 93 -0.16 -7.37 4.60
C PHE A 93 -0.95 -6.43 3.71
N LYS A 94 -1.42 -6.97 2.59
CA LYS A 94 -2.48 -6.36 1.79
C LYS A 94 -3.60 -7.36 1.62
N THR A 95 -4.83 -6.88 1.69
CA THR A 95 -6.04 -7.69 1.48
C THR A 95 -6.96 -6.98 0.51
N ASN A 96 -7.86 -7.71 -0.13
CA ASN A 96 -8.94 -7.15 -0.90
C ASN A 96 -10.31 -7.44 -0.26
N SER A 97 -11.38 -6.90 -0.83
CA SER A 97 -12.76 -7.09 -0.38
C SER A 97 -13.22 -8.55 -0.38
N LYS A 98 -12.54 -9.42 -1.14
CA LYS A 98 -12.81 -10.88 -1.20
C LYS A 98 -12.07 -11.68 -0.13
N GLY A 99 -11.26 -11.00 0.72
CA GLY A 99 -10.43 -11.68 1.74
C GLY A 99 -9.16 -12.33 1.18
N GLU A 100 -8.83 -12.15 -0.10
CA GLU A 100 -7.54 -12.60 -0.63
C GLU A 100 -6.42 -11.80 0.00
N MET A 101 -5.28 -12.42 0.25
CA MET A 101 -4.19 -11.84 1.03
C MET A 101 -2.85 -11.92 0.30
N MET A 102 -2.09 -10.84 0.39
CA MET A 102 -0.68 -10.75 0.00
C MET A 102 0.17 -10.48 1.23
N VAL A 103 1.26 -11.21 1.38
CA VAL A 103 2.25 -11.06 2.46
C VAL A 103 3.57 -10.60 1.85
N ILE A 104 4.13 -9.53 2.40
CA ILE A 104 5.41 -8.96 1.95
C ILE A 104 6.34 -8.92 3.18
N ILE A 105 7.48 -9.59 3.08
CA ILE A 105 8.47 -9.69 4.16
C ILE A 105 9.69 -8.87 3.76
N ILE A 106 10.03 -7.88 4.56
CA ILE A 106 11.20 -7.04 4.32
C ILE A 106 12.30 -7.38 5.32
N PHE A 107 13.48 -7.62 4.79
CA PHE A 107 14.71 -7.86 5.53
C PHE A 107 15.60 -6.61 5.50
N ALA A 108 16.38 -6.37 6.54
CA ALA A 108 17.35 -5.27 6.57
C ALA A 108 18.64 -5.62 5.81
N CYS A 109 18.94 -6.92 5.69
CA CYS A 109 20.10 -7.42 4.96
C CYS A 109 19.76 -8.77 4.29
N PRO A 110 20.58 -9.29 3.37
CA PRO A 110 20.33 -10.57 2.74
C PRO A 110 20.10 -11.70 3.76
N PRO A 111 18.93 -12.36 3.74
CA PRO A 111 18.48 -13.24 4.83
C PRO A 111 19.02 -14.68 4.74
N LYS A 112 19.94 -14.95 3.81
CA LYS A 112 20.52 -16.29 3.57
C LYS A 112 19.40 -17.34 3.38
N VAL A 113 19.38 -18.39 4.22
CA VAL A 113 18.41 -19.49 4.15
C VAL A 113 17.08 -19.16 4.85
N LEU A 114 17.07 -18.19 5.77
CA LEU A 114 15.90 -17.85 6.58
C LEU A 114 14.68 -17.48 5.71
N GLN A 115 14.90 -16.70 4.66
CA GLN A 115 13.83 -16.29 3.74
C GLN A 115 13.15 -17.51 3.07
N ALA A 116 13.95 -18.44 2.56
CA ALA A 116 13.41 -19.63 1.87
C ALA A 116 12.59 -20.49 2.84
N ASN A 117 13.13 -20.76 4.03
CA ASN A 117 12.47 -21.55 5.06
C ASN A 117 11.16 -20.91 5.52
N LEU A 118 11.16 -19.60 5.79
CA LEU A 118 9.96 -18.85 6.20
C LEU A 118 8.88 -18.87 5.10
N CYS A 119 9.26 -18.56 3.86
CA CYS A 119 8.31 -18.57 2.75
C CYS A 119 7.73 -19.97 2.46
N MET A 120 8.54 -21.02 2.57
CA MET A 120 8.07 -22.40 2.44
C MET A 120 7.11 -22.76 3.57
N ALA A 121 7.42 -22.41 4.82
CA ALA A 121 6.55 -22.65 5.96
C ALA A 121 5.21 -21.92 5.81
N LEU A 122 5.22 -20.64 5.39
CA LEU A 122 4.00 -19.88 5.12
C LEU A 122 3.15 -20.51 4.02
N LYS A 123 3.76 -20.94 2.92
CA LYS A 123 3.06 -21.61 1.82
C LYS A 123 2.40 -22.91 2.28
N GLY A 124 3.07 -23.67 3.17
CA GLY A 124 2.56 -24.94 3.69
C GLY A 124 1.44 -24.79 4.71
N VAL A 125 1.60 -23.86 5.68
CA VAL A 125 0.65 -23.67 6.77
C VAL A 125 -0.56 -22.82 6.37
N PHE A 126 -0.35 -21.81 5.49
CA PHE A 126 -1.39 -20.87 5.06
C PHE A 126 -1.56 -20.90 3.53
N PRO A 127 -2.11 -21.97 2.96
CA PRO A 127 -2.26 -22.12 1.50
C PRO A 127 -3.20 -21.05 0.90
N ALA A 128 -4.08 -20.44 1.69
CA ALA A 128 -4.98 -19.34 1.29
C ALA A 128 -4.27 -18.02 0.99
N ILE A 129 -3.02 -17.83 1.42
CA ILE A 129 -2.24 -16.65 1.03
C ILE A 129 -2.08 -16.65 -0.49
N LYS A 130 -2.62 -15.61 -1.16
CA LYS A 130 -2.61 -15.47 -2.62
C LYS A 130 -1.19 -15.23 -3.15
N SER A 131 -0.46 -14.33 -2.50
CA SER A 131 0.88 -13.94 -2.93
C SER A 131 1.83 -13.76 -1.74
N ILE A 132 3.08 -14.20 -1.90
CA ILE A 132 4.16 -14.02 -0.93
C ILE A 132 5.33 -13.36 -1.63
N PHE A 133 5.76 -12.22 -1.10
CA PHE A 133 6.93 -11.47 -1.55
C PHE A 133 7.95 -11.32 -0.44
N TRP A 134 9.18 -11.09 -0.85
CA TRP A 134 10.23 -10.65 0.04
C TRP A 134 11.14 -9.64 -0.64
N GLY A 135 11.81 -8.81 0.16
CA GLY A 135 12.77 -7.83 -0.32
C GLY A 135 13.78 -7.44 0.75
N VAL A 136 14.81 -6.70 0.34
CA VAL A 136 15.83 -6.18 1.26
C VAL A 136 15.80 -4.65 1.22
N ASN A 137 15.53 -4.04 2.37
CA ASN A 137 15.58 -2.60 2.55
C ASN A 137 16.80 -2.21 3.40
N LYS A 138 17.82 -1.61 2.75
CA LYS A 138 19.02 -1.08 3.41
C LYS A 138 18.93 0.42 3.71
N LYS A 139 17.83 1.08 3.28
CA LYS A 139 17.61 2.51 3.53
C LYS A 139 17.24 2.76 4.98
N GLU A 140 17.23 4.01 5.39
CA GLU A 140 16.80 4.41 6.74
C GLU A 140 15.28 4.43 6.89
N ASP A 141 14.56 4.75 5.82
CA ASP A 141 13.10 4.76 5.78
C ASP A 141 12.51 3.37 5.56
N ASP A 142 11.21 3.24 5.81
CA ASP A 142 10.44 2.02 5.58
C ASP A 142 9.71 2.01 4.24
N ASP A 143 10.03 2.95 3.34
CA ASP A 143 9.45 2.99 2.01
C ASP A 143 9.94 1.82 1.15
N ILE A 144 8.98 1.06 0.65
CA ILE A 144 9.23 -0.10 -0.23
C ILE A 144 8.98 0.19 -1.71
N SER A 145 8.54 1.40 -2.07
CA SER A 145 8.09 1.74 -3.44
C SER A 145 9.14 1.45 -4.51
N ASN A 146 10.42 1.68 -4.18
CA ASN A 146 11.56 1.50 -5.08
C ASN A 146 12.44 0.29 -4.72
N LEU A 147 11.94 -0.63 -3.88
CA LEU A 147 12.69 -1.84 -3.54
C LEU A 147 12.52 -2.90 -4.62
N LYS A 148 13.56 -3.67 -4.85
CA LYS A 148 13.43 -4.91 -5.62
C LYS A 148 12.74 -5.96 -4.76
N LEU A 149 11.49 -6.24 -5.07
CA LEU A 149 10.74 -7.33 -4.46
C LEU A 149 10.86 -8.60 -5.30
N HIS A 150 10.98 -9.73 -4.63
CA HIS A 150 11.07 -11.06 -5.22
C HIS A 150 9.78 -11.82 -4.91
N ALA A 151 9.09 -12.30 -5.95
CA ALA A 151 7.93 -13.16 -5.80
C ALA A 151 8.39 -14.57 -5.40
N PHE A 152 7.79 -15.10 -4.33
CA PHE A 152 7.94 -16.49 -3.94
C PHE A 152 6.70 -17.30 -4.32
N LYS A 153 5.50 -16.69 -4.22
CA LYS A 153 4.21 -17.30 -4.56
C LYS A 153 3.30 -16.24 -5.18
N GLY A 154 2.51 -16.64 -6.18
CA GLY A 154 1.41 -15.84 -6.76
C GLY A 154 1.86 -14.86 -7.84
N GLU A 155 0.87 -14.16 -8.40
CA GLU A 155 1.01 -13.31 -9.59
C GLU A 155 1.47 -11.88 -9.29
N GLY A 156 1.57 -11.51 -8.02
CA GLY A 156 2.09 -10.20 -7.62
C GLY A 156 1.07 -9.10 -7.46
N PHE A 157 -0.20 -9.40 -7.59
CA PHE A 157 -1.28 -8.45 -7.40
C PHE A 157 -2.52 -9.07 -6.76
N LEU A 158 -3.37 -8.21 -6.21
CA LEU A 158 -4.74 -8.51 -5.82
C LEU A 158 -5.67 -7.71 -6.72
N ILE A 159 -6.87 -8.24 -6.98
CA ILE A 159 -7.93 -7.48 -7.64
C ILE A 159 -8.86 -6.94 -6.56
N GLU A 160 -8.89 -5.62 -6.43
CA GLU A 160 -9.85 -4.92 -5.57
C GLU A 160 -10.95 -4.30 -6.43
N GLU A 161 -12.16 -4.19 -5.90
CA GLU A 161 -13.28 -3.57 -6.59
C GLU A 161 -13.78 -2.35 -5.81
N LEU A 162 -13.95 -1.22 -6.52
CA LEU A 162 -14.41 0.04 -5.96
C LEU A 162 -15.40 0.70 -6.91
N ASN A 163 -16.66 0.86 -6.47
CA ASN A 163 -17.76 1.37 -7.30
C ASN A 163 -17.96 0.58 -8.61
N GLY A 164 -17.76 -0.75 -8.61
CA GLY A 164 -17.88 -1.60 -9.81
C GLY A 164 -16.64 -1.59 -10.72
N ILE A 165 -15.63 -0.78 -10.42
CA ILE A 165 -14.35 -0.74 -11.15
C ILE A 165 -13.34 -1.67 -10.46
N LYS A 166 -12.72 -2.55 -11.24
CA LYS A 166 -11.69 -3.49 -10.77
C LYS A 166 -10.30 -2.87 -10.89
N PHE A 167 -9.55 -2.89 -9.79
CA PHE A 167 -8.19 -2.36 -9.72
C PHE A 167 -7.19 -3.47 -9.50
N LYS A 168 -6.11 -3.44 -10.27
CA LYS A 168 -4.95 -4.31 -10.07
C LYS A 168 -4.01 -3.66 -9.05
N VAL A 169 -4.01 -4.19 -7.81
CA VAL A 169 -3.25 -3.64 -6.68
C VAL A 169 -1.97 -4.46 -6.51
N GLY A 170 -0.85 -3.95 -6.98
CA GLY A 170 0.46 -4.57 -6.86
C GLY A 170 1.05 -4.49 -5.44
N ALA A 171 2.13 -5.24 -5.21
CA ALA A 171 2.80 -5.29 -3.90
C ALA A 171 3.26 -3.90 -3.42
N GLN A 172 3.77 -3.07 -4.33
CA GLN A 172 4.30 -1.73 -4.04
C GLN A 172 3.30 -0.60 -4.30
N SER A 173 2.17 -0.89 -4.96
CA SER A 173 1.20 0.14 -5.29
C SER A 173 0.50 0.67 -4.06
N PHE A 174 0.32 1.99 -3.99
CA PHE A 174 -0.60 2.59 -3.06
C PHE A 174 -2.05 2.31 -3.52
N PHE A 175 -2.91 1.99 -2.58
CA PHE A 175 -4.36 1.95 -2.77
C PHE A 175 -5.01 2.48 -1.49
N GLN A 176 -6.18 3.08 -1.60
CA GLN A 176 -6.90 3.64 -0.46
C GLN A 176 -7.14 2.55 0.59
N VAL A 177 -6.63 2.77 1.82
CA VAL A 177 -6.60 1.74 2.87
C VAL A 177 -7.98 1.33 3.40
N ASN A 178 -9.02 2.11 3.11
CA ASN A 178 -10.41 1.81 3.44
C ASN A 178 -11.26 1.99 2.18
N THR A 179 -11.63 0.88 1.55
CA THR A 179 -12.37 0.84 0.29
C THR A 179 -13.75 1.48 0.43
N GLU A 180 -14.46 1.27 1.55
CA GLU A 180 -15.80 1.86 1.77
C GLU A 180 -15.73 3.39 1.87
N VAL A 181 -14.76 3.92 2.62
CA VAL A 181 -14.55 5.36 2.72
C VAL A 181 -14.15 5.94 1.36
N ALA A 182 -13.29 5.25 0.61
CA ALA A 182 -12.90 5.67 -0.73
C ALA A 182 -14.09 5.73 -1.69
N CYS A 183 -14.98 4.75 -1.66
CA CYS A 183 -16.23 4.77 -2.43
C CYS A 183 -17.07 6.02 -2.12
N LYS A 184 -17.26 6.33 -0.83
CA LYS A 184 -18.02 7.50 -0.38
C LYS A 184 -17.39 8.83 -0.83
N VAL A 185 -16.04 8.92 -0.71
CA VAL A 185 -15.29 10.12 -1.15
C VAL A 185 -15.44 10.33 -2.65
N ILE A 186 -15.24 9.29 -3.47
CA ILE A 186 -15.36 9.38 -4.93
C ILE A 186 -16.79 9.73 -5.34
N SER A 187 -17.78 9.07 -4.75
CA SER A 187 -19.19 9.37 -5.05
C SER A 187 -19.55 10.81 -4.71
N LYS A 188 -19.08 11.32 -3.56
CA LYS A 188 -19.31 12.71 -3.16
C LYS A 188 -18.58 13.71 -4.04
N MET A 189 -17.34 13.39 -4.44
CA MET A 189 -16.60 14.20 -5.42
C MET A 189 -17.34 14.30 -6.76
N MET A 190 -17.83 13.17 -7.29
CA MET A 190 -18.59 13.16 -8.55
C MET A 190 -19.88 13.98 -8.46
N GLU A 191 -20.59 13.91 -7.32
CA GLU A 191 -21.80 14.71 -7.05
C GLU A 191 -21.48 16.23 -7.06
N ILE A 192 -20.41 16.63 -6.35
CA ILE A 192 -20.02 18.05 -6.25
C ILE A 192 -19.52 18.60 -7.57
N ALA A 193 -18.71 17.82 -8.30
CA ALA A 193 -18.12 18.26 -9.56
C ALA A 193 -19.17 18.39 -10.69
N GLY A 194 -20.25 17.61 -10.66
CA GLY A 194 -21.28 17.65 -11.70
C GLY A 194 -20.71 17.42 -13.10
N PHE A 195 -19.85 16.41 -13.26
CA PHE A 195 -19.21 16.08 -14.53
C PHE A 195 -20.20 15.90 -15.66
N LYS A 196 -19.80 16.38 -16.86
CA LYS A 196 -20.56 16.24 -18.11
C LYS A 196 -19.76 15.46 -19.15
N ALA A 197 -20.45 14.86 -20.09
CA ALA A 197 -19.85 13.98 -21.10
C ALA A 197 -18.79 14.66 -21.98
N GLU A 198 -18.85 15.98 -22.15
CA GLU A 198 -17.88 16.78 -22.92
C GLU A 198 -16.60 17.14 -22.14
N HIS A 199 -16.58 17.01 -20.82
CA HIS A 199 -15.47 17.47 -19.99
C HIS A 199 -14.18 16.64 -20.18
N THR A 200 -13.05 17.33 -20.09
CA THR A 200 -11.71 16.77 -19.96
C THR A 200 -11.23 16.95 -18.52
N VAL A 201 -10.85 15.88 -17.87
CA VAL A 201 -10.43 15.87 -16.45
C VAL A 201 -8.99 15.42 -16.33
N TYR A 202 -8.21 16.14 -15.52
CA TYR A 202 -6.85 15.75 -15.13
C TYR A 202 -6.87 15.21 -13.70
N ASP A 203 -6.23 14.05 -13.50
CA ASP A 203 -6.03 13.41 -12.19
C ASP A 203 -4.53 13.44 -11.88
N LEU A 204 -4.11 14.44 -11.10
CA LEU A 204 -2.71 14.66 -10.73
C LEU A 204 -2.42 13.91 -9.42
N TYR A 205 -1.32 13.16 -9.41
CA TYR A 205 -0.99 12.14 -8.39
C TYR A 205 -1.96 10.95 -8.43
N CYS A 206 -2.31 10.50 -9.63
CA CYS A 206 -3.40 9.54 -9.84
C CYS A 206 -3.15 8.14 -9.25
N GLY A 207 -1.93 7.82 -8.83
CA GLY A 207 -1.57 6.49 -8.33
C GLY A 207 -1.90 5.39 -9.34
N ILE A 208 -2.66 4.40 -8.92
CA ILE A 208 -3.16 3.34 -9.81
C ILE A 208 -4.45 3.72 -10.55
N GLY A 209 -4.76 5.02 -10.64
CA GLY A 209 -5.91 5.55 -11.37
C GLY A 209 -7.24 5.45 -10.62
N THR A 210 -7.22 5.49 -9.29
CA THR A 210 -8.44 5.30 -8.48
C THR A 210 -9.53 6.31 -8.80
N PHE A 211 -9.22 7.60 -8.89
CA PHE A 211 -10.18 8.63 -9.31
C PHE A 211 -10.40 8.58 -10.82
N ALA A 212 -9.32 8.54 -11.62
CA ALA A 212 -9.37 8.57 -13.07
C ALA A 212 -10.33 7.52 -13.66
N LEU A 213 -10.23 6.26 -13.22
CA LEU A 213 -11.05 5.18 -13.75
C LEU A 213 -12.51 5.25 -13.29
N ASN A 214 -12.77 5.72 -12.06
CA ASN A 214 -14.14 5.88 -11.55
C ASN A 214 -14.93 6.98 -12.30
N ILE A 215 -14.25 8.04 -12.75
CA ILE A 215 -14.90 9.16 -13.45
C ILE A 215 -14.96 8.97 -14.96
N ALA A 216 -14.17 8.05 -15.53
CA ALA A 216 -14.04 7.84 -16.97
C ALA A 216 -15.37 7.69 -17.69
N GLY A 217 -16.33 6.96 -17.09
CA GLY A 217 -17.67 6.78 -17.67
C GLY A 217 -18.58 8.01 -17.63
N LYS A 218 -18.13 9.15 -17.08
CA LYS A 218 -18.89 10.40 -16.95
C LYS A 218 -18.38 11.54 -17.82
N VAL A 219 -17.21 11.38 -18.43
CA VAL A 219 -16.49 12.46 -19.12
C VAL A 219 -15.95 11.98 -20.47
N SER A 220 -15.57 12.91 -21.35
CA SER A 220 -15.00 12.57 -22.66
C SER A 220 -13.59 11.99 -22.53
N LYS A 221 -12.79 12.52 -21.59
CA LYS A 221 -11.36 12.20 -21.49
C LYS A 221 -10.85 12.38 -20.08
N VAL A 222 -9.97 11.50 -19.66
CA VAL A 222 -9.20 11.64 -18.40
C VAL A 222 -7.71 11.55 -18.69
N ILE A 223 -6.92 12.42 -18.06
CA ILE A 223 -5.46 12.42 -18.13
C ILE A 223 -4.93 12.19 -16.72
N GLY A 224 -4.33 11.03 -16.47
CA GLY A 224 -3.70 10.70 -15.19
C GLY A 224 -2.19 10.95 -15.23
N VAL A 225 -1.64 11.58 -14.17
CA VAL A 225 -0.20 11.80 -14.01
C VAL A 225 0.25 11.27 -12.66
N GLU A 226 1.29 10.44 -12.66
CA GLU A 226 1.86 9.82 -11.47
C GLU A 226 3.36 9.57 -11.65
N ILE A 227 4.15 9.85 -10.62
CA ILE A 227 5.59 9.69 -10.65
C ILE A 227 6.05 8.21 -10.61
N ALA A 228 5.28 7.36 -9.95
CA ALA A 228 5.60 5.94 -9.79
C ALA A 228 5.21 5.14 -11.04
N GLY A 229 6.19 4.77 -11.86
CA GLY A 229 5.95 3.99 -13.09
C GLY A 229 5.23 2.65 -12.86
N SER A 230 5.47 1.98 -11.73
CA SER A 230 4.76 0.75 -11.35
C SER A 230 3.27 1.00 -11.09
N ALA A 231 2.90 2.15 -10.52
CA ALA A 231 1.51 2.54 -10.31
C ALA A 231 0.82 2.82 -11.65
N ILE A 232 1.50 3.52 -12.57
CA ILE A 232 0.99 3.75 -13.94
C ILE A 232 0.80 2.44 -14.71
N THR A 233 1.69 1.47 -14.56
CA THR A 233 1.52 0.14 -15.15
C THR A 233 0.22 -0.50 -14.64
N ASN A 234 0.00 -0.50 -13.33
CA ASN A 234 -1.22 -1.05 -12.74
C ASN A 234 -2.48 -0.25 -13.14
N ALA A 235 -2.37 1.08 -13.30
CA ALA A 235 -3.47 1.92 -13.78
C ALA A 235 -3.90 1.55 -15.21
N LYS A 236 -2.93 1.38 -16.12
CA LYS A 236 -3.16 0.95 -17.51
C LYS A 236 -3.77 -0.45 -17.56
N GLU A 237 -3.26 -1.39 -16.77
CA GLU A 237 -3.81 -2.75 -16.69
C GLU A 237 -5.22 -2.76 -16.10
N SER A 238 -5.50 -1.89 -15.11
CA SER A 238 -6.85 -1.71 -14.56
C SER A 238 -7.80 -1.10 -15.58
N ALA A 239 -7.36 -0.14 -16.40
CA ALA A 239 -8.15 0.41 -17.50
C ALA A 239 -8.54 -0.69 -18.50
N LEU A 240 -7.58 -1.52 -18.92
CA LEU A 240 -7.84 -2.66 -19.82
C LEU A 240 -8.81 -3.67 -19.20
N LEU A 241 -8.65 -3.99 -17.90
CA LEU A 241 -9.51 -4.94 -17.18
C LEU A 241 -10.99 -4.50 -17.14
N ASN A 242 -11.23 -3.18 -17.20
CA ASN A 242 -12.57 -2.58 -17.16
C ASN A 242 -13.03 -2.06 -18.55
N GLU A 243 -12.29 -2.35 -19.62
CA GLU A 243 -12.60 -1.89 -20.99
C GLU A 243 -12.70 -0.36 -21.11
N ILE A 244 -11.97 0.38 -20.27
CA ILE A 244 -11.94 1.85 -20.26
C ILE A 244 -10.86 2.34 -21.22
N SER A 245 -11.26 3.05 -22.28
CA SER A 245 -10.39 3.51 -23.36
C SER A 245 -10.15 5.02 -23.41
N ASN A 246 -10.95 5.82 -22.69
CA ASN A 246 -10.87 7.28 -22.69
C ASN A 246 -9.97 7.87 -21.58
N VAL A 247 -9.09 7.04 -21.00
CA VAL A 247 -8.10 7.47 -20.00
C VAL A 247 -6.70 7.31 -20.57
N LYS A 248 -5.86 8.37 -20.45
CA LYS A 248 -4.42 8.33 -20.76
C LYS A 248 -3.63 8.50 -19.49
N PHE A 249 -2.63 7.64 -19.28
CA PHE A 249 -1.75 7.68 -18.11
C PHE A 249 -0.32 8.03 -18.50
N HIS A 250 0.26 9.02 -17.80
CA HIS A 250 1.61 9.51 -18.00
C HIS A 250 2.46 9.31 -16.73
N THR A 251 3.68 8.85 -16.90
CA THR A 251 4.64 8.74 -15.80
C THR A 251 5.45 10.02 -15.72
N GLY A 252 5.44 10.69 -14.58
CA GLY A 252 6.25 11.88 -14.32
C GLY A 252 5.79 12.65 -13.09
N ASP A 253 6.58 13.63 -12.68
CA ASP A 253 6.22 14.54 -11.60
C ASP A 253 5.11 15.49 -12.06
N ALA A 254 3.98 15.49 -11.37
CA ALA A 254 2.83 16.34 -11.72
C ALA A 254 3.20 17.84 -11.75
N SER A 255 4.10 18.30 -10.88
CA SER A 255 4.53 19.70 -10.83
C SER A 255 5.43 20.10 -11.99
N GLU A 256 6.07 19.14 -12.66
CA GLU A 256 6.90 19.37 -13.84
C GLU A 256 6.13 19.15 -15.14
N MET A 257 5.18 18.21 -15.14
CA MET A 257 4.44 17.83 -16.33
C MET A 257 3.23 18.71 -16.61
N PHE A 258 2.53 19.19 -15.57
CA PHE A 258 1.34 20.05 -15.76
C PHE A 258 1.74 21.44 -16.20
N THR A 259 1.98 21.60 -17.50
CA THR A 259 2.43 22.82 -18.17
C THR A 259 1.44 23.23 -19.27
N PRO A 260 1.48 24.50 -19.77
CA PRO A 260 0.68 24.91 -20.91
C PRO A 260 0.86 24.02 -22.14
N ASP A 261 2.07 23.59 -22.46
CA ASP A 261 2.34 22.70 -23.59
C ASP A 261 1.71 21.32 -23.39
N PHE A 262 1.79 20.76 -22.19
CA PHE A 262 1.15 19.49 -21.86
C PHE A 262 -0.38 19.56 -21.99
N THR A 263 -0.99 20.68 -21.56
CA THR A 263 -2.43 20.90 -21.70
C THR A 263 -2.83 21.18 -23.14
N LEU A 264 -1.97 21.83 -23.93
CA LEU A 264 -2.20 22.02 -25.37
C LEU A 264 -2.23 20.68 -26.11
N GLU A 265 -1.30 19.78 -25.79
CA GLU A 265 -1.21 18.43 -26.39
C GLU A 265 -2.38 17.53 -25.98
N ASN A 266 -2.74 17.56 -24.70
CA ASN A 266 -3.72 16.64 -24.13
C ASN A 266 -5.14 17.20 -24.05
N GLY A 267 -5.36 18.46 -24.34
CA GLY A 267 -6.63 19.19 -24.26
C GLY A 267 -6.72 20.03 -22.96
N LYS A 268 -7.40 21.18 -23.03
CA LYS A 268 -7.61 22.03 -21.87
C LYS A 268 -8.41 21.29 -20.79
N ALA A 269 -7.99 21.38 -19.55
CA ALA A 269 -8.70 20.82 -18.41
C ALA A 269 -9.96 21.61 -18.08
N ASP A 270 -11.11 20.95 -17.96
CA ASP A 270 -12.31 21.52 -17.36
C ASP A 270 -12.28 21.32 -15.84
N PHE A 271 -11.67 20.22 -15.37
CA PHE A 271 -11.44 19.93 -13.96
C PHE A 271 -10.04 19.35 -13.74
N VAL A 272 -9.49 19.68 -12.57
CA VAL A 272 -8.25 19.07 -12.09
C VAL A 272 -8.52 18.46 -10.73
N ILE A 273 -8.33 17.16 -10.60
CA ILE A 273 -8.37 16.42 -9.34
C ILE A 273 -6.94 16.33 -8.82
N VAL A 274 -6.76 16.63 -7.53
CA VAL A 274 -5.45 16.62 -6.91
C VAL A 274 -5.54 15.96 -5.55
N ASP A 275 -4.92 14.77 -5.41
CA ASP A 275 -4.79 14.02 -4.14
C ASP A 275 -3.28 13.88 -3.81
N PRO A 276 -2.62 14.94 -3.32
CA PRO A 276 -1.19 14.99 -3.17
C PRO A 276 -0.70 14.14 -1.98
N PRO A 277 0.59 13.78 -1.93
CA PRO A 277 1.21 13.18 -0.76
C PRO A 277 1.18 14.14 0.44
N ARG A 278 1.53 13.63 1.64
CA ARG A 278 1.51 14.40 2.91
C ARG A 278 2.29 15.70 2.91
N ALA A 279 3.24 15.86 2.00
CA ALA A 279 3.99 17.11 1.80
C ALA A 279 3.14 18.25 1.21
N GLY A 280 1.95 17.95 0.67
CA GLY A 280 1.06 18.91 0.03
C GLY A 280 1.48 19.26 -1.40
N LEU A 281 0.89 20.34 -1.93
CA LEU A 281 1.15 20.83 -3.28
C LEU A 281 2.39 21.72 -3.32
N THR A 282 3.14 21.64 -4.41
CA THR A 282 4.24 22.59 -4.67
C THR A 282 3.68 23.94 -5.14
N LYS A 283 4.40 25.03 -4.82
CA LYS A 283 4.03 26.38 -5.31
C LYS A 283 3.94 26.43 -6.83
N LYS A 284 4.80 25.68 -7.52
CA LYS A 284 4.83 25.61 -8.98
C LYS A 284 3.53 25.04 -9.55
N LEU A 285 3.00 23.97 -8.96
CA LEU A 285 1.74 23.35 -9.41
C LEU A 285 0.51 24.25 -9.14
N ILE A 286 0.56 25.08 -8.09
CA ILE A 286 -0.55 26.02 -7.77
C ILE A 286 -0.56 27.21 -8.73
N ALA A 287 0.60 27.58 -9.28
CA ALA A 287 0.74 28.73 -10.18
C ALA A 287 0.48 28.41 -11.66
N GLY A 288 0.52 27.16 -12.06
CA GLY A 288 0.21 26.69 -13.42
C GLY A 288 -1.23 26.31 -13.57
#